data_a0b1fbc27ee71fe82818675fc7f676d2
#
_entry.id   a0b1fbc27ee71fe82818675fc7f676d2
#
_cell.length_a   1.000
_cell.length_b   1.000
_cell.length_c   1.000
_cell.angle_alpha   90.00
_cell.angle_beta   90.00
_cell.angle_gamma   90.00
#
_symmetry.space_group_name_H-M   'P 1'
#
loop_
_entity.id
_entity.type
_entity.pdbx_description
1 polymer ?
#
loop_
_entity_poly.entity_id
_entity_poly.type
_entity_poly.pdbx_seq_one_letter_code
_entity_poly.pdbx_strand_id
1 'polypeptide(L)'
;MTNYYYYITMKTTIIGLGLIGGSIAIDLRKTGLASEILGIDLNAEHASKAVALGLVDKIEAEGKAIASADLIILAIPVSALSQLIASILDSVKKNAIVIDTGSTKASICRAVSHHVHRTQFVAAHPIAGTENSGPEAAFSGLFRDKTNIICEKEKSSDHALSVAEKVFGALGMNTIFMEPEEHDKHVAYVSHLSHVSSFLLGQTVLDIERDEKNIFVLAGSGFSSTVRLAKSSPDMWAPIFEQNAEYLSQALLEYIMHLQKFQYHLMKRDVKELHRIMKDANHIREVLNGIELKQTRPVLEK
;
A
#
# COMPACT_ATOMS: atom_id res chain seq x y z
N MET A 1 -3.68 29.48 28.40
CA MET A 1 -3.98 28.13 28.94
C MET A 1 -3.35 27.13 28.01
N THR A 2 -2.22 26.57 28.41
CA THR A 2 -1.42 25.63 27.61
C THR A 2 -2.14 24.28 27.70
N ASN A 3 -2.80 23.88 26.61
CA ASN A 3 -3.40 22.55 26.50
C ASN A 3 -2.27 21.51 26.49
N TYR A 4 -1.96 20.91 27.64
CA TYR A 4 -1.18 19.68 27.72
C TYR A 4 -2.04 18.55 27.16
N TYR A 5 -1.97 18.33 25.82
CA TYR A 5 -2.33 17.05 25.28
C TYR A 5 -1.35 16.02 25.85
N TYR A 6 -1.78 15.20 26.78
CA TYR A 6 -1.07 13.99 27.14
C TYR A 6 -0.99 13.14 25.86
N TYR A 7 0.13 13.24 25.15
CA TYR A 7 0.46 12.30 24.09
C TYR A 7 0.62 10.94 24.76
N ILE A 8 -0.37 10.06 24.57
CA ILE A 8 -0.22 8.65 24.98
C ILE A 8 0.82 8.08 24.02
N THR A 9 2.05 7.99 24.50
CA THR A 9 3.11 7.28 23.78
C THR A 9 2.87 5.78 23.92
N MET A 10 3.01 5.05 22.81
CA MET A 10 2.69 3.62 22.73
C MET A 10 3.97 2.80 22.55
N LYS A 11 4.06 1.69 23.26
CA LYS A 11 5.01 0.65 22.92
C LYS A 11 4.52 -0.04 21.66
N THR A 12 5.27 0.11 20.56
CA THR A 12 4.86 -0.31 19.23
C THR A 12 5.66 -1.51 18.76
N THR A 13 5.01 -2.51 18.20
CA THR A 13 5.65 -3.62 17.49
C THR A 13 5.31 -3.50 16.00
N ILE A 14 6.34 -3.55 15.15
CA ILE A 14 6.18 -3.55 13.70
C ILE A 14 6.61 -4.90 13.16
N ILE A 15 5.69 -5.58 12.48
CA ILE A 15 5.92 -6.87 11.83
C ILE A 15 6.04 -6.61 10.32
N GLY A 16 7.25 -6.86 9.78
CA GLY A 16 7.65 -6.47 8.42
C GLY A 16 8.37 -5.13 8.40
N LEU A 17 9.70 -5.17 8.25
CA LEU A 17 10.59 -4.01 8.36
C LEU A 17 11.07 -3.49 7.00
N GLY A 18 10.24 -3.67 5.97
CA GLY A 18 10.48 -3.14 4.63
C GLY A 18 10.13 -1.64 4.51
N LEU A 19 9.89 -1.18 3.27
CA LEU A 19 9.55 0.20 2.96
C LEU A 19 8.40 0.75 3.83
N ILE A 20 7.27 0.04 3.91
CA ILE A 20 6.07 0.52 4.62
C ILE A 20 6.29 0.52 6.13
N GLY A 21 6.66 -0.63 6.71
CA GLY A 21 6.87 -0.75 8.16
C GLY A 21 7.98 0.16 8.66
N GLY A 22 9.10 0.25 7.92
CA GLY A 22 10.21 1.13 8.26
C GLY A 22 9.84 2.62 8.20
N SER A 23 9.09 3.05 7.17
CA SER A 23 8.64 4.43 7.06
C SER A 23 7.64 4.81 8.14
N ILE A 24 6.72 3.90 8.54
CA ILE A 24 5.84 4.09 9.69
C ILE A 24 6.66 4.24 10.97
N ALA A 25 7.66 3.39 11.18
CA ALA A 25 8.55 3.46 12.36
C ALA A 25 9.22 4.83 12.49
N ILE A 26 9.80 5.33 11.39
CA ILE A 26 10.45 6.64 11.35
C ILE A 26 9.48 7.75 11.78
N ASP A 27 8.29 7.78 11.18
CA ASP A 27 7.34 8.86 11.39
C ASP A 27 6.67 8.76 12.79
N LEU A 28 6.39 7.56 13.31
CA LEU A 28 5.90 7.38 14.68
C LEU A 28 6.92 7.82 15.73
N ARG A 29 8.21 7.55 15.52
CA ARG A 29 9.30 8.04 16.38
C ARG A 29 9.39 9.56 16.33
N LYS A 30 9.37 10.13 15.12
CA LYS A 30 9.49 11.58 14.90
C LYS A 30 8.35 12.37 15.54
N THR A 31 7.15 11.81 15.54
CA THR A 31 5.95 12.44 16.15
C THR A 31 5.81 12.19 17.66
N GLY A 32 6.66 11.35 18.22
CA GLY A 32 6.60 10.98 19.65
C GLY A 32 5.44 10.06 20.03
N LEU A 33 4.76 9.46 19.04
CA LEU A 33 3.67 8.51 19.28
C LEU A 33 4.17 7.14 19.75
N ALA A 34 5.40 6.76 19.38
CA ALA A 34 6.02 5.52 19.86
C ALA A 34 7.06 5.82 20.94
N SER A 35 6.94 5.15 22.11
CA SER A 35 7.93 5.20 23.20
C SER A 35 9.08 4.21 23.02
N GLU A 36 8.77 3.05 22.46
CA GLU A 36 9.71 1.98 22.08
C GLU A 36 9.16 1.31 20.83
N ILE A 37 10.02 1.02 19.85
CA ILE A 37 9.64 0.32 18.62
C ILE A 37 10.38 -1.01 18.56
N LEU A 38 9.64 -2.11 18.67
CA LEU A 38 10.14 -3.46 18.50
C LEU A 38 9.91 -3.90 17.04
N GLY A 39 10.92 -4.54 16.46
CA GLY A 39 10.84 -5.08 15.11
C GLY A 39 10.72 -6.58 15.07
N ILE A 40 9.96 -7.09 14.13
CA ILE A 40 9.89 -8.51 13.73
C ILE A 40 10.00 -8.56 12.21
N ASP A 41 10.94 -9.35 11.70
CA ASP A 41 11.06 -9.66 10.28
C ASP A 41 11.60 -11.08 10.11
N LEU A 42 11.02 -11.85 9.17
CA LEU A 42 11.49 -13.20 8.87
C LEU A 42 12.82 -13.21 8.14
N ASN A 43 13.15 -12.13 7.43
CA ASN A 43 14.44 -11.96 6.78
C ASN A 43 15.43 -11.37 7.78
N ALA A 44 16.40 -12.18 8.22
CA ALA A 44 17.41 -11.79 9.20
C ALA A 44 18.28 -10.60 8.73
N GLU A 45 18.49 -10.45 7.43
CA GLU A 45 19.22 -9.31 6.86
C GLU A 45 18.39 -8.02 6.98
N HIS A 46 17.09 -8.07 6.66
CA HIS A 46 16.17 -6.94 6.86
C HIS A 46 16.10 -6.54 8.33
N ALA A 47 15.96 -7.53 9.23
CA ALA A 47 15.94 -7.29 10.68
C ALA A 47 17.22 -6.57 11.15
N SER A 48 18.40 -7.07 10.76
CA SER A 48 19.68 -6.46 11.11
C SER A 48 19.84 -5.04 10.55
N LYS A 49 19.48 -4.83 9.29
CA LYS A 49 19.51 -3.50 8.65
C LYS A 49 18.56 -2.51 9.30
N ALA A 50 17.35 -2.95 9.66
CA ALA A 50 16.38 -2.09 10.32
C ALA A 50 16.90 -1.54 11.67
N VAL A 51 17.60 -2.36 12.44
CA VAL A 51 18.27 -1.90 13.67
C VAL A 51 19.43 -0.96 13.34
N ALA A 52 20.29 -1.31 12.39
CA ALA A 52 21.44 -0.49 12.01
C ALA A 52 21.04 0.90 11.48
N LEU A 53 19.90 0.98 10.77
CA LEU A 53 19.32 2.23 10.27
C LEU A 53 18.52 3.01 11.33
N GLY A 54 18.35 2.45 12.53
CA GLY A 54 17.59 3.09 13.62
C GLY A 54 16.07 3.12 13.35
N LEU A 55 15.55 2.25 12.47
CA LEU A 55 14.11 2.14 12.21
C LEU A 55 13.40 1.58 13.45
N VAL A 56 13.98 0.58 14.09
CA VAL A 56 13.48 -0.04 15.34
C VAL A 56 14.57 -0.01 16.40
N ASP A 57 14.17 -0.08 17.68
CA ASP A 57 15.12 -0.07 18.80
C ASP A 57 15.83 -1.42 18.92
N LYS A 58 15.12 -2.51 18.66
CA LYS A 58 15.66 -3.87 18.64
C LYS A 58 14.72 -4.84 17.93
N ILE A 59 15.26 -5.97 17.53
CA ILE A 59 14.48 -7.14 17.12
C ILE A 59 14.13 -7.94 18.38
N GLU A 60 12.89 -8.40 18.49
CA GLU A 60 12.42 -9.18 19.63
C GLU A 60 11.71 -10.44 19.13
N ALA A 61 11.69 -11.49 19.95
CA ALA A 61 10.92 -12.70 19.66
C ALA A 61 9.42 -12.39 19.54
N GLU A 62 8.77 -12.96 18.52
CA GLU A 62 7.39 -12.64 18.13
C GLU A 62 6.42 -12.63 19.30
N GLY A 63 6.32 -13.74 20.06
CA GLY A 63 5.39 -13.85 21.19
C GLY A 63 5.61 -12.78 22.26
N LYS A 64 6.87 -12.43 22.55
CA LYS A 64 7.20 -11.41 23.56
C LYS A 64 6.93 -9.99 23.04
N ALA A 65 7.24 -9.73 21.77
CA ALA A 65 6.99 -8.44 21.14
C ALA A 65 5.48 -8.15 21.09
N ILE A 66 4.67 -9.11 20.61
CA ILE A 66 3.22 -8.96 20.48
C ILE A 66 2.57 -8.78 21.87
N ALA A 67 2.88 -9.66 22.84
CA ALA A 67 2.28 -9.62 24.16
C ALA A 67 2.59 -8.34 24.96
N SER A 68 3.70 -7.65 24.64
CA SER A 68 4.10 -6.42 25.34
C SER A 68 3.62 -5.13 24.67
N ALA A 69 3.18 -5.18 23.40
CA ALA A 69 2.87 -4.00 22.61
C ALA A 69 1.51 -3.36 22.98
N ASP A 70 1.43 -2.03 22.87
CA ASP A 70 0.17 -1.26 22.87
C ASP A 70 -0.40 -1.15 21.47
N LEU A 71 0.49 -1.06 20.48
CA LEU A 71 0.19 -0.96 19.07
C LEU A 71 1.00 -1.99 18.28
N ILE A 72 0.34 -2.75 17.42
CA ILE A 72 0.98 -3.68 16.48
C ILE A 72 0.66 -3.22 15.05
N ILE A 73 1.69 -2.97 14.26
CA ILE A 73 1.56 -2.66 12.83
C ILE A 73 1.99 -3.88 12.01
N LEU A 74 1.10 -4.35 11.13
CA LEU A 74 1.35 -5.49 10.25
C LEU A 74 1.66 -4.96 8.84
N ALA A 75 2.94 -4.97 8.48
CA ALA A 75 3.43 -4.49 7.18
C ALA A 75 4.13 -5.62 6.39
N ILE A 76 3.51 -6.79 6.39
CA ILE A 76 3.96 -8.02 5.73
C ILE A 76 3.13 -8.30 4.46
N PRO A 77 3.61 -9.17 3.55
CA PRO A 77 2.85 -9.55 2.36
C PRO A 77 1.44 -10.06 2.70
N VAL A 78 0.46 -9.71 1.86
CA VAL A 78 -0.95 -10.00 2.09
C VAL A 78 -1.26 -11.51 2.21
N SER A 79 -0.48 -12.36 1.53
CA SER A 79 -0.58 -13.82 1.65
C SER A 79 -0.23 -14.33 3.05
N ALA A 80 0.84 -13.80 3.66
CA ALA A 80 1.22 -14.13 5.03
C ALA A 80 0.24 -13.52 6.03
N LEU A 81 -0.20 -12.29 5.78
CA LEU A 81 -1.10 -11.56 6.66
C LEU A 81 -2.42 -12.29 6.90
N SER A 82 -3.09 -12.77 5.84
CA SER A 82 -4.35 -13.52 5.97
C SER A 82 -4.21 -14.83 6.75
N GLN A 83 -3.01 -15.42 6.79
CA GLN A 83 -2.75 -16.65 7.54
C GLN A 83 -2.40 -16.39 9.02
N LEU A 84 -1.72 -15.28 9.30
CA LEU A 84 -1.16 -15.01 10.62
C LEU A 84 -2.06 -14.12 11.50
N ILE A 85 -2.97 -13.35 10.91
CA ILE A 85 -3.73 -12.33 11.63
C ILE A 85 -4.53 -12.89 12.82
N ALA A 86 -5.12 -14.06 12.69
CA ALA A 86 -5.90 -14.68 13.77
C ALA A 86 -5.00 -15.06 14.97
N SER A 87 -3.86 -15.71 14.72
CA SER A 87 -2.90 -16.09 15.78
C SER A 87 -2.25 -14.87 16.44
N ILE A 88 -2.04 -13.80 15.69
CA ILE A 88 -1.56 -12.52 16.25
C ILE A 88 -2.61 -11.96 17.20
N LEU A 89 -3.88 -11.93 16.80
CA LEU A 89 -4.98 -11.46 17.65
C LEU A 89 -5.18 -12.31 18.91
N ASP A 90 -4.89 -13.61 18.87
CA ASP A 90 -4.91 -14.47 20.06
C ASP A 90 -3.81 -14.11 21.08
N SER A 91 -2.72 -13.51 20.59
CA SER A 91 -1.52 -13.23 21.39
C SER A 91 -1.45 -11.81 21.95
N VAL A 92 -2.36 -10.93 21.55
CA VAL A 92 -2.34 -9.52 21.97
C VAL A 92 -2.87 -9.32 23.40
N LYS A 93 -2.34 -8.35 24.12
CA LYS A 93 -2.90 -7.96 25.42
C LYS A 93 -4.26 -7.25 25.24
N LYS A 94 -5.07 -7.24 26.28
CA LYS A 94 -6.49 -6.81 26.30
C LYS A 94 -6.77 -5.47 25.62
N ASN A 95 -5.86 -4.50 25.71
CA ASN A 95 -6.07 -3.15 25.17
C ASN A 95 -5.14 -2.82 24.01
N ALA A 96 -4.41 -3.79 23.48
CA ALA A 96 -3.55 -3.58 22.31
C ALA A 96 -4.39 -3.38 21.06
N ILE A 97 -3.89 -2.58 20.15
CA ILE A 97 -4.52 -2.35 18.86
C ILE A 97 -3.63 -2.93 17.75
N VAL A 98 -4.25 -3.65 16.84
CA VAL A 98 -3.60 -4.24 15.66
C VAL A 98 -4.08 -3.50 14.43
N ILE A 99 -3.15 -2.97 13.65
CA ILE A 99 -3.44 -2.29 12.37
C ILE A 99 -2.67 -3.02 11.27
N ASP A 100 -3.36 -3.45 10.23
CA ASP A 100 -2.68 -3.92 9.03
C ASP A 100 -2.48 -2.79 8.00
N THR A 101 -1.58 -3.02 7.05
CA THR A 101 -1.30 -2.09 5.94
C THR A 101 -1.38 -2.79 4.58
N GLY A 102 -2.06 -3.92 4.53
CA GLY A 102 -2.14 -4.77 3.35
C GLY A 102 -2.85 -4.12 2.17
N SER A 103 -2.44 -4.49 0.95
CA SER A 103 -2.97 -3.92 -0.29
C SER A 103 -4.32 -4.50 -0.72
N THR A 104 -4.80 -5.58 -0.08
CA THR A 104 -6.13 -6.18 -0.26
C THR A 104 -6.82 -6.29 1.08
N LYS A 105 -8.16 -6.17 1.11
CA LYS A 105 -8.92 -6.10 2.37
C LYS A 105 -9.93 -7.24 2.55
N ALA A 106 -10.59 -7.68 1.50
CA ALA A 106 -11.67 -8.66 1.63
C ALA A 106 -11.22 -9.97 2.28
N SER A 107 -10.06 -10.52 1.88
CA SER A 107 -9.51 -11.76 2.44
C SER A 107 -9.15 -11.61 3.93
N ILE A 108 -8.49 -10.52 4.28
CA ILE A 108 -8.04 -10.23 5.66
C ILE A 108 -9.25 -10.03 6.58
N CYS A 109 -10.23 -9.24 6.16
CA CYS A 109 -11.45 -8.99 6.93
C CYS A 109 -12.25 -10.29 7.16
N ARG A 110 -12.36 -11.14 6.14
CA ARG A 110 -13.01 -12.47 6.29
C ARG A 110 -12.28 -13.38 7.28
N ALA A 111 -10.94 -13.39 7.24
CA ALA A 111 -10.13 -14.23 8.13
C ALA A 111 -10.38 -13.96 9.62
N VAL A 112 -10.77 -12.73 9.97
CA VAL A 112 -10.99 -12.31 11.37
C VAL A 112 -12.44 -11.94 11.69
N SER A 113 -13.38 -12.19 10.78
CA SER A 113 -14.77 -11.70 10.89
C SER A 113 -15.49 -12.13 12.16
N HIS A 114 -15.18 -13.32 12.70
CA HIS A 114 -15.76 -13.91 13.90
C HIS A 114 -14.74 -14.05 15.04
N HIS A 115 -13.57 -13.44 14.92
CA HIS A 115 -12.53 -13.54 15.94
C HIS A 115 -12.95 -12.82 17.23
N VAL A 116 -12.70 -13.45 18.38
CA VAL A 116 -13.09 -12.89 19.70
C VAL A 116 -12.48 -11.50 19.97
N HIS A 117 -11.30 -11.24 19.41
CA HIS A 117 -10.59 -9.95 19.49
C HIS A 117 -10.75 -9.08 18.25
N ARG A 118 -11.78 -9.33 17.40
CA ARG A 118 -12.01 -8.54 16.18
C ARG A 118 -12.07 -7.03 16.44
N THR A 119 -12.61 -6.62 17.57
CA THR A 119 -12.75 -5.20 17.94
C THR A 119 -11.43 -4.49 18.21
N GLN A 120 -10.32 -5.23 18.40
CA GLN A 120 -8.96 -4.69 18.56
C GLN A 120 -8.22 -4.52 17.21
N PHE A 121 -8.82 -4.96 16.12
CA PHE A 121 -8.22 -4.93 14.79
C PHE A 121 -8.81 -3.82 13.93
N VAL A 122 -7.95 -3.08 13.22
CA VAL A 122 -8.32 -2.08 12.21
C VAL A 122 -7.75 -2.50 10.86
N ALA A 123 -8.61 -2.80 9.93
CA ALA A 123 -8.24 -3.17 8.57
C ALA A 123 -7.92 -1.90 7.77
N ALA A 124 -6.64 -1.61 7.56
CA ALA A 124 -6.22 -0.38 6.88
C ALA A 124 -5.41 -0.66 5.60
N HIS A 125 -5.41 0.31 4.71
CA HIS A 125 -4.55 0.33 3.53
C HIS A 125 -4.05 1.76 3.28
N PRO A 126 -2.85 2.11 3.71
CA PRO A 126 -2.20 3.35 3.32
C PRO A 126 -1.79 3.26 1.85
N ILE A 127 -2.44 4.07 0.99
CA ILE A 127 -2.17 4.10 -0.45
C ILE A 127 -0.84 4.82 -0.69
N ALA A 128 0.24 4.16 -0.38
CA ALA A 128 1.60 4.68 -0.50
C ALA A 128 2.57 3.56 -0.86
N GLY A 129 3.63 3.90 -1.57
CA GLY A 129 4.69 2.98 -1.97
C GLY A 129 5.54 3.58 -3.07
N THR A 130 6.63 2.89 -3.35
CA THR A 130 7.52 3.13 -4.50
C THR A 130 7.86 1.78 -5.14
N GLU A 131 8.59 1.79 -6.22
CA GLU A 131 9.13 0.58 -6.84
C GLU A 131 10.28 -0.06 -6.05
N ASN A 132 10.77 0.62 -4.99
CA ASN A 132 11.83 0.12 -4.13
C ASN A 132 11.28 -0.68 -2.95
N SER A 133 12.05 -1.60 -2.40
CA SER A 133 11.69 -2.49 -1.30
C SER A 133 12.84 -2.62 -0.30
N GLY A 134 12.55 -3.25 0.84
CA GLY A 134 13.53 -3.44 1.92
C GLY A 134 13.60 -2.26 2.89
N PRO A 135 14.37 -2.43 3.99
CA PRO A 135 14.51 -1.41 5.03
C PRO A 135 15.25 -0.15 4.55
N GLU A 136 16.18 -0.27 3.59
CA GLU A 136 16.92 0.86 3.01
C GLU A 136 16.03 1.79 2.18
N ALA A 137 14.89 1.30 1.72
CA ALA A 137 13.91 2.10 0.99
C ALA A 137 13.03 2.95 1.90
N ALA A 138 13.05 2.73 3.22
CA ALA A 138 12.21 3.44 4.17
C ALA A 138 12.67 4.91 4.34
N PHE A 139 11.69 5.84 4.36
CA PHE A 139 11.97 7.25 4.57
C PHE A 139 10.80 7.98 5.23
N SER A 140 11.10 9.09 5.90
CA SER A 140 10.08 9.95 6.53
C SER A 140 9.24 10.68 5.50
N GLY A 141 7.93 10.75 5.72
CA GLY A 141 7.00 11.48 4.86
C GLY A 141 6.50 10.70 3.63
N LEU A 142 6.78 9.40 3.55
CA LEU A 142 6.23 8.53 2.50
C LEU A 142 4.71 8.66 2.36
N PHE A 143 4.03 8.88 3.47
CA PHE A 143 2.56 8.86 3.59
C PHE A 143 1.91 10.24 3.49
N ARG A 144 2.69 11.32 3.52
CA ARG A 144 2.16 12.68 3.58
C ARG A 144 1.23 12.99 2.40
N ASP A 145 0.09 13.58 2.71
CA ASP A 145 -0.97 13.98 1.77
C ASP A 145 -1.57 12.83 0.96
N LYS A 146 -1.28 11.58 1.36
CA LYS A 146 -1.84 10.38 0.72
C LYS A 146 -3.10 9.92 1.43
N THR A 147 -3.84 9.04 0.77
CA THR A 147 -5.07 8.47 1.29
C THR A 147 -4.77 7.20 2.08
N ASN A 148 -5.35 7.08 3.26
CA ASN A 148 -5.49 5.84 4.00
C ASN A 148 -6.94 5.37 3.89
N ILE A 149 -7.18 4.09 3.68
CA ILE A 149 -8.51 3.51 3.65
C ILE A 149 -8.65 2.60 4.88
N ILE A 150 -9.73 2.76 5.64
CA ILE A 150 -10.11 1.85 6.73
C ILE A 150 -11.38 1.12 6.30
N CYS A 151 -11.33 -0.21 6.33
CA CYS A 151 -12.46 -1.08 6.01
C CYS A 151 -13.13 -1.64 7.27
N GLU A 152 -14.44 -1.94 7.18
CA GLU A 152 -15.26 -2.51 8.28
C GLU A 152 -15.08 -1.74 9.61
N LYS A 153 -15.10 -0.42 9.57
CA LYS A 153 -14.89 0.42 10.76
C LYS A 153 -15.82 0.07 11.93
N GLU A 154 -17.05 -0.36 11.62
CA GLU A 154 -18.07 -0.74 12.61
C GLU A 154 -17.74 -2.03 13.37
N LYS A 155 -16.81 -2.83 12.88
CA LYS A 155 -16.29 -4.02 13.57
C LYS A 155 -15.07 -3.72 14.45
N SER A 156 -14.53 -2.52 14.38
CA SER A 156 -13.45 -2.06 15.28
C SER A 156 -14.05 -1.27 16.43
N SER A 157 -13.46 -1.35 17.62
CA SER A 157 -13.90 -0.52 18.74
C SER A 157 -13.57 0.96 18.50
N ASP A 158 -14.30 1.87 19.15
CA ASP A 158 -14.03 3.32 19.10
C ASP A 158 -12.58 3.63 19.53
N HIS A 159 -12.08 2.88 20.51
CA HIS A 159 -10.69 3.00 20.94
C HIS A 159 -9.72 2.63 19.82
N ALA A 160 -9.94 1.49 19.13
CA ALA A 160 -9.10 1.05 18.03
C ALA A 160 -9.11 2.04 16.86
N LEU A 161 -10.27 2.55 16.49
CA LEU A 161 -10.41 3.58 15.46
C LEU A 161 -9.70 4.87 15.85
N SER A 162 -9.88 5.34 17.09
CA SER A 162 -9.20 6.55 17.57
C SER A 162 -7.68 6.42 17.54
N VAL A 163 -7.13 5.25 17.88
CA VAL A 163 -5.68 4.98 17.78
C VAL A 163 -5.24 4.98 16.32
N ALA A 164 -5.96 4.29 15.44
CA ALA A 164 -5.63 4.25 14.01
C ALA A 164 -5.67 5.65 13.37
N GLU A 165 -6.69 6.46 13.67
CA GLU A 165 -6.79 7.84 13.20
C GLU A 165 -5.63 8.72 13.68
N LYS A 166 -5.19 8.54 14.93
CA LYS A 166 -3.99 9.22 15.46
C LYS A 166 -2.73 8.79 14.73
N VAL A 167 -2.57 7.48 14.49
CA VAL A 167 -1.42 6.95 13.74
C VAL A 167 -1.39 7.54 12.34
N PHE A 168 -2.45 7.38 11.55
CA PHE A 168 -2.48 7.85 10.17
C PHE A 168 -2.49 9.38 10.05
N GLY A 169 -3.09 10.09 11.02
CA GLY A 169 -3.01 11.53 11.13
C GLY A 169 -1.58 12.02 11.37
N ALA A 170 -0.83 11.33 12.24
CA ALA A 170 0.59 11.64 12.48
C ALA A 170 1.49 11.37 11.27
N LEU A 171 1.12 10.41 10.42
CA LEU A 171 1.75 10.15 9.12
C LEU A 171 1.36 11.21 8.06
N GLY A 172 0.43 12.13 8.36
CA GLY A 172 -0.06 13.16 7.44
C GLY A 172 -1.03 12.63 6.39
N MET A 173 -1.74 11.54 6.67
CA MET A 173 -2.68 10.92 5.74
C MET A 173 -4.10 11.44 5.89
N ASN A 174 -4.87 11.36 4.80
CA ASN A 174 -6.32 11.59 4.79
C ASN A 174 -7.02 10.24 4.86
N THR A 175 -7.74 9.96 5.94
CA THR A 175 -8.46 8.69 6.10
C THR A 175 -9.86 8.76 5.49
N ILE A 176 -10.22 7.73 4.72
CA ILE A 176 -11.56 7.47 4.22
C ILE A 176 -12.00 6.06 4.65
N PHE A 177 -13.31 5.81 4.61
CA PHE A 177 -13.88 4.53 4.99
C PHE A 177 -14.56 3.87 3.79
N MET A 178 -14.48 2.53 3.72
CA MET A 178 -14.98 1.77 2.58
C MET A 178 -15.27 0.32 3.00
N GLU A 179 -16.18 -0.35 2.30
CA GLU A 179 -16.35 -1.79 2.45
C GLU A 179 -15.18 -2.56 1.81
N PRO A 180 -14.78 -3.73 2.36
CA PRO A 180 -13.61 -4.47 1.86
C PRO A 180 -13.70 -4.87 0.39
N GLU A 181 -14.87 -5.30 -0.06
CA GLU A 181 -15.11 -5.69 -1.45
C GLU A 181 -15.10 -4.49 -2.39
N GLU A 182 -15.64 -3.37 -1.96
CA GLU A 182 -15.58 -2.10 -2.70
C GLU A 182 -14.14 -1.62 -2.83
N HIS A 183 -13.36 -1.70 -1.73
CA HIS A 183 -11.93 -1.40 -1.73
C HIS A 183 -11.19 -2.25 -2.77
N ASP A 184 -11.33 -3.58 -2.69
CA ASP A 184 -10.59 -4.50 -3.56
C ASP A 184 -10.98 -4.32 -5.04
N LYS A 185 -12.24 -4.02 -5.32
CA LYS A 185 -12.72 -3.65 -6.65
C LYS A 185 -12.08 -2.34 -7.14
N HIS A 186 -12.04 -1.29 -6.32
CA HIS A 186 -11.50 0.01 -6.75
C HIS A 186 -9.98 -0.04 -6.98
N VAL A 187 -9.22 -0.69 -6.08
CA VAL A 187 -7.77 -0.81 -6.26
C VAL A 187 -7.41 -1.71 -7.46
N ALA A 188 -8.29 -2.63 -7.87
CA ALA A 188 -8.09 -3.40 -9.09
C ALA A 188 -7.94 -2.49 -10.32
N TYR A 189 -8.75 -1.44 -10.44
CA TYR A 189 -8.70 -0.50 -11.57
C TYR A 189 -7.56 0.51 -11.45
N VAL A 190 -7.40 1.17 -10.29
CA VAL A 190 -6.49 2.32 -10.19
C VAL A 190 -5.05 1.95 -9.83
N SER A 191 -4.82 0.73 -9.34
CA SER A 191 -3.51 0.26 -8.91
C SER A 191 -3.08 -1.03 -9.62
N HIS A 192 -3.85 -2.12 -9.46
CA HIS A 192 -3.42 -3.43 -9.94
C HIS A 192 -3.35 -3.48 -11.47
N LEU A 193 -4.36 -2.98 -12.17
CA LEU A 193 -4.37 -2.91 -13.63
C LEU A 193 -3.20 -2.06 -14.17
N SER A 194 -2.83 -0.99 -13.48
CA SER A 194 -1.70 -0.15 -13.86
C SER A 194 -0.37 -0.93 -13.79
N HIS A 195 -0.19 -1.77 -12.75
CA HIS A 195 0.99 -2.63 -12.64
C HIS A 195 0.99 -3.72 -13.70
N VAL A 196 -0.14 -4.42 -13.92
CA VAL A 196 -0.26 -5.43 -14.99
C VAL A 196 0.09 -4.82 -16.34
N SER A 197 -0.48 -3.64 -16.67
CA SER A 197 -0.22 -2.94 -17.93
C SER A 197 1.26 -2.59 -18.09
N SER A 198 1.90 -2.13 -17.02
CA SER A 198 3.32 -1.77 -17.01
C SER A 198 4.21 -3.01 -17.20
N PHE A 199 3.94 -4.11 -16.47
CA PHE A 199 4.66 -5.37 -16.62
C PHE A 199 4.53 -5.94 -18.05
N LEU A 200 3.30 -6.00 -18.58
CA LEU A 200 3.06 -6.59 -19.90
C LEU A 200 3.57 -5.72 -21.05
N LEU A 201 3.50 -4.39 -20.93
CA LEU A 201 4.14 -3.50 -21.90
C LEU A 201 5.66 -3.69 -21.89
N GLY A 202 6.27 -3.76 -20.71
CA GLY A 202 7.70 -4.04 -20.56
C GLY A 202 8.08 -5.39 -21.18
N GLN A 203 7.31 -6.45 -20.90
CA GLN A 203 7.53 -7.78 -21.47
C GLN A 203 7.42 -7.77 -23.00
N THR A 204 6.40 -7.09 -23.54
CA THR A 204 6.20 -6.98 -25.01
C THR A 204 7.42 -6.37 -25.69
N VAL A 205 7.97 -5.29 -25.13
CA VAL A 205 9.13 -4.61 -25.73
C VAL A 205 10.40 -5.45 -25.55
N LEU A 206 10.56 -6.14 -24.42
CA LEU A 206 11.67 -7.07 -24.21
C LEU A 206 11.67 -8.23 -25.22
N ASP A 207 10.51 -8.78 -25.53
CA ASP A 207 10.38 -9.88 -26.50
C ASP A 207 10.75 -9.40 -27.91
N ILE A 208 10.30 -8.21 -28.33
CA ILE A 208 10.66 -7.65 -29.63
C ILE A 208 12.17 -7.30 -29.71
N GLU A 209 12.79 -6.77 -28.66
CA GLU A 209 14.23 -6.46 -28.64
C GLU A 209 15.11 -7.68 -28.90
N ARG A 210 14.65 -8.90 -28.55
CA ARG A 210 15.39 -10.15 -28.86
C ARG A 210 15.54 -10.38 -30.35
N ASP A 211 14.50 -10.02 -31.12
CA ASP A 211 14.41 -10.26 -32.55
C ASP A 211 14.91 -9.05 -33.36
N GLU A 212 14.60 -7.84 -32.90
CA GLU A 212 14.92 -6.57 -33.57
C GLU A 212 15.77 -5.68 -32.65
N LYS A 213 17.09 -5.84 -32.75
CA LYS A 213 18.06 -5.11 -31.92
C LYS A 213 17.94 -3.59 -32.10
N ASN A 214 18.26 -2.84 -31.03
CA ASN A 214 18.29 -1.38 -30.96
C ASN A 214 16.94 -0.69 -30.68
N ILE A 215 15.86 -1.39 -30.34
CA ILE A 215 14.60 -0.75 -29.94
C ILE A 215 14.80 0.13 -28.71
N PHE A 216 15.62 -0.31 -27.75
CA PHE A 216 15.91 0.46 -26.55
C PHE A 216 16.67 1.77 -26.78
N VAL A 217 17.38 1.90 -27.92
CA VAL A 217 18.03 3.18 -28.31
C VAL A 217 16.96 4.28 -28.50
N LEU A 218 15.75 3.90 -28.87
CA LEU A 218 14.63 4.82 -29.06
C LEU A 218 13.79 5.05 -27.80
N ALA A 219 14.11 4.34 -26.71
CA ALA A 219 13.35 4.42 -25.46
C ALA A 219 13.60 5.78 -24.76
N GLY A 220 12.62 6.66 -24.82
CA GLY A 220 12.66 7.98 -24.17
C GLY A 220 11.93 8.01 -22.81
N SER A 221 11.78 9.23 -22.26
CA SER A 221 11.13 9.47 -20.96
C SER A 221 9.67 9.00 -20.92
N GLY A 222 8.93 9.08 -22.03
CA GLY A 222 7.56 8.59 -22.12
C GLY A 222 7.46 7.09 -21.86
N PHE A 223 8.32 6.29 -22.53
CA PHE A 223 8.39 4.85 -22.28
C PHE A 223 8.80 4.56 -20.83
N SER A 224 9.88 5.19 -20.36
CA SER A 224 10.38 5.00 -18.99
C SER A 224 9.31 5.28 -17.93
N SER A 225 8.52 6.36 -18.08
CA SER A 225 7.46 6.69 -17.13
C SER A 225 6.31 5.67 -17.16
N THR A 226 5.96 5.17 -18.35
CA THR A 226 4.85 4.22 -18.52
C THR A 226 5.19 2.83 -17.96
N VAL A 227 6.43 2.36 -18.15
CA VAL A 227 6.86 1.04 -17.65
C VAL A 227 7.53 1.09 -16.27
N ARG A 228 7.57 2.22 -15.61
CA ARG A 228 8.25 2.40 -14.31
C ARG A 228 7.81 1.38 -13.27
N LEU A 229 6.51 1.08 -13.22
CA LEU A 229 5.94 0.12 -12.26
C LEU A 229 6.40 -1.31 -12.50
N ALA A 230 6.91 -1.66 -13.68
CA ALA A 230 7.49 -2.97 -13.96
C ALA A 230 8.81 -3.26 -13.20
N LYS A 231 9.38 -2.25 -12.53
CA LYS A 231 10.51 -2.42 -11.60
C LYS A 231 10.09 -2.96 -10.23
N SER A 232 8.80 -3.00 -9.93
CA SER A 232 8.29 -3.48 -8.64
C SER A 232 8.52 -4.97 -8.45
N SER A 233 8.68 -5.40 -7.18
CA SER A 233 8.96 -6.79 -6.82
C SER A 233 7.84 -7.74 -7.23
N PRO A 234 8.12 -8.79 -8.01
CA PRO A 234 7.14 -9.84 -8.32
C PRO A 234 6.66 -10.60 -7.07
N ASP A 235 7.53 -10.79 -6.06
CA ASP A 235 7.18 -11.49 -4.82
C ASP A 235 6.13 -10.74 -3.99
N MET A 236 6.08 -9.41 -4.15
CA MET A 236 5.04 -8.58 -3.55
C MET A 236 3.75 -8.59 -4.39
N TRP A 237 3.87 -8.45 -5.71
CA TRP A 237 2.71 -8.24 -6.58
C TRP A 237 1.95 -9.51 -6.93
N ALA A 238 2.63 -10.65 -7.10
CA ALA A 238 1.95 -11.89 -7.44
C ALA A 238 0.91 -12.31 -6.37
N PRO A 239 1.19 -12.28 -5.06
CA PRO A 239 0.18 -12.52 -4.04
C PRO A 239 -0.97 -11.49 -4.02
N ILE A 240 -0.70 -10.22 -4.33
CA ILE A 240 -1.75 -9.19 -4.43
C ILE A 240 -2.69 -9.50 -5.59
N PHE A 241 -2.14 -9.85 -6.75
CA PHE A 241 -2.95 -10.24 -7.91
C PHE A 241 -3.76 -11.51 -7.67
N GLU A 242 -3.18 -12.51 -7.00
CA GLU A 242 -3.89 -13.74 -6.62
C GLU A 242 -5.08 -13.45 -5.70
N GLN A 243 -4.86 -12.68 -4.63
CA GLN A 243 -5.93 -12.37 -3.66
C GLN A 243 -7.06 -11.51 -4.26
N ASN A 244 -6.75 -10.69 -5.26
CA ASN A 244 -7.72 -9.84 -5.94
C ASN A 244 -8.03 -10.31 -7.37
N ALA A 245 -7.85 -11.60 -7.66
CA ALA A 245 -7.92 -12.16 -9.01
C ALA A 245 -9.26 -11.92 -9.69
N GLU A 246 -10.37 -12.00 -8.97
CA GLU A 246 -11.71 -11.82 -9.53
C GLU A 246 -11.89 -10.39 -10.07
N TYR A 247 -11.70 -9.36 -9.25
CA TYR A 247 -11.85 -7.96 -9.67
C TYR A 247 -10.78 -7.55 -10.67
N LEU A 248 -9.54 -8.03 -10.50
CA LEU A 248 -8.46 -7.74 -11.44
C LEU A 248 -8.72 -8.39 -12.81
N SER A 249 -9.24 -9.63 -12.85
CA SER A 249 -9.61 -10.29 -14.10
C SER A 249 -10.71 -9.53 -14.84
N GLN A 250 -11.71 -9.01 -14.11
CA GLN A 250 -12.75 -8.17 -14.70
C GLN A 250 -12.17 -6.87 -15.26
N ALA A 251 -11.36 -6.15 -14.50
CA ALA A 251 -10.70 -4.91 -14.95
C ALA A 251 -9.81 -5.15 -16.17
N LEU A 252 -9.09 -6.28 -16.18
CA LEU A 252 -8.23 -6.66 -17.30
C LEU A 252 -9.04 -7.00 -18.56
N LEU A 253 -10.18 -7.68 -18.42
CA LEU A 253 -11.08 -7.96 -19.55
C LEU A 253 -11.56 -6.67 -20.19
N GLU A 254 -12.01 -5.69 -19.41
CA GLU A 254 -12.44 -4.39 -19.94
C GLU A 254 -11.29 -3.66 -20.64
N TYR A 255 -10.09 -3.71 -20.08
CA TYR A 255 -8.90 -3.12 -20.70
C TYR A 255 -8.54 -3.81 -22.03
N ILE A 256 -8.60 -5.14 -22.10
CA ILE A 256 -8.41 -5.90 -23.36
C ILE A 256 -9.44 -5.48 -24.40
N MET A 257 -10.71 -5.32 -24.04
CA MET A 257 -11.74 -4.85 -24.96
C MET A 257 -11.43 -3.45 -25.52
N HIS A 258 -10.93 -2.54 -24.69
CA HIS A 258 -10.49 -1.22 -25.15
C HIS A 258 -9.30 -1.30 -26.12
N LEU A 259 -8.31 -2.15 -25.85
CA LEU A 259 -7.17 -2.39 -26.74
C LEU A 259 -7.62 -2.97 -28.08
N GLN A 260 -8.49 -3.97 -28.07
CA GLN A 260 -9.03 -4.58 -29.29
C GLN A 260 -9.84 -3.57 -30.13
N LYS A 261 -10.67 -2.74 -29.48
CA LYS A 261 -11.40 -1.68 -30.16
C LYS A 261 -10.46 -0.68 -30.81
N PHE A 262 -9.42 -0.24 -30.10
CA PHE A 262 -8.41 0.66 -30.65
C PHE A 262 -7.69 0.03 -31.85
N GLN A 263 -7.25 -1.22 -31.73
CA GLN A 263 -6.60 -1.98 -32.79
C GLN A 263 -7.50 -2.10 -34.04
N TYR A 264 -8.80 -2.38 -33.85
CA TYR A 264 -9.76 -2.47 -34.96
C TYR A 264 -9.83 -1.17 -35.78
N HIS A 265 -9.95 0.00 -35.12
CA HIS A 265 -10.00 1.29 -35.82
C HIS A 265 -8.63 1.67 -36.41
N LEU A 266 -7.52 1.26 -35.77
CA LEU A 266 -6.19 1.45 -36.34
C LEU A 266 -6.00 0.68 -37.66
N MET A 267 -6.41 -0.59 -37.70
CA MET A 267 -6.34 -1.41 -38.91
C MET A 267 -7.23 -0.85 -40.03
N LYS A 268 -8.36 -0.24 -39.70
CA LYS A 268 -9.26 0.43 -40.66
C LYS A 268 -8.77 1.84 -41.06
N ARG A 269 -7.69 2.34 -40.45
CA ARG A 269 -7.20 3.71 -40.64
C ARG A 269 -8.27 4.77 -40.36
N ASP A 270 -9.19 4.48 -39.42
CA ASP A 270 -10.29 5.37 -39.05
C ASP A 270 -9.79 6.45 -38.07
N VAL A 271 -9.15 7.46 -38.64
CA VAL A 271 -8.54 8.57 -37.89
C VAL A 271 -9.58 9.33 -37.05
N LYS A 272 -10.84 9.41 -37.54
CA LYS A 272 -11.90 10.13 -36.77
C LYS A 272 -12.22 9.41 -35.48
N GLU A 273 -12.39 8.10 -35.55
CA GLU A 273 -12.71 7.32 -34.36
C GLU A 273 -11.51 7.18 -33.39
N LEU A 274 -10.28 7.01 -33.91
CA LEU A 274 -9.08 7.08 -33.10
C LEU A 274 -8.96 8.40 -32.35
N HIS A 275 -9.19 9.53 -33.04
CA HIS A 275 -9.19 10.85 -32.41
C HIS A 275 -10.26 10.95 -31.31
N ARG A 276 -11.49 10.43 -31.56
CA ARG A 276 -12.58 10.45 -30.62
C ARG A 276 -12.21 9.67 -29.33
N ILE A 277 -11.69 8.44 -29.48
CA ILE A 277 -11.26 7.60 -28.35
C ILE A 277 -10.21 8.32 -27.50
N MET A 278 -9.19 8.92 -28.13
CA MET A 278 -8.14 9.65 -27.41
C MET A 278 -8.67 10.92 -26.73
N LYS A 279 -9.58 11.65 -27.40
CA LYS A 279 -10.22 12.83 -26.83
C LYS A 279 -11.06 12.49 -25.60
N ASP A 280 -11.81 11.38 -25.66
CA ASP A 280 -12.62 10.91 -24.52
C ASP A 280 -11.69 10.53 -23.34
N ALA A 281 -10.58 9.83 -23.61
CA ALA A 281 -9.59 9.49 -22.59
C ALA A 281 -8.92 10.73 -21.94
N ASN A 282 -8.83 11.85 -22.66
CA ASN A 282 -8.21 13.08 -22.12
C ASN A 282 -8.97 13.67 -20.92
N HIS A 283 -10.22 13.26 -20.63
CA HIS A 283 -10.93 13.66 -19.41
C HIS A 283 -10.22 13.23 -18.13
N ILE A 284 -9.34 12.21 -18.19
CA ILE A 284 -8.47 11.84 -17.06
C ILE A 284 -7.55 12.99 -16.59
N ARG A 285 -7.33 13.99 -17.47
CA ARG A 285 -6.48 15.15 -17.15
C ARG A 285 -6.93 15.89 -15.89
N GLU A 286 -8.24 16.01 -15.68
CA GLU A 286 -8.79 16.66 -14.50
C GLU A 286 -8.42 15.91 -13.20
N VAL A 287 -8.42 14.58 -13.25
CA VAL A 287 -8.02 13.73 -12.13
C VAL A 287 -6.52 13.88 -11.87
N LEU A 288 -5.70 13.84 -12.91
CA LEU A 288 -4.24 13.99 -12.80
C LEU A 288 -3.85 15.36 -12.24
N ASN A 289 -4.47 16.44 -12.72
CA ASN A 289 -4.24 17.78 -12.18
C ASN A 289 -4.61 17.85 -10.69
N GLY A 290 -5.68 17.19 -10.27
CA GLY A 290 -6.07 17.12 -8.86
C GLY A 290 -5.04 16.35 -7.99
N ILE A 291 -4.41 15.33 -8.54
CA ILE A 291 -3.34 14.58 -7.86
C ILE A 291 -2.07 15.44 -7.75
N GLU A 292 -1.65 16.10 -8.83
CA GLU A 292 -0.49 16.96 -8.86
C GLU A 292 -0.62 18.15 -7.89
N LEU A 293 -1.79 18.80 -7.86
CA LEU A 293 -2.07 19.89 -6.92
C LEU A 293 -1.96 19.47 -5.44
N LYS A 294 -2.31 18.21 -5.11
CA LYS A 294 -2.12 17.66 -3.76
C LYS A 294 -0.64 17.46 -3.43
N GLN A 295 0.18 17.07 -4.41
CA GLN A 295 1.60 16.81 -4.23
C GLN A 295 2.44 18.10 -4.15
N THR A 296 1.99 19.20 -4.76
CA THR A 296 2.72 20.47 -4.86
C THR A 296 2.34 21.50 -3.79
N ARG A 297 1.39 21.20 -2.90
CA ARG A 297 1.05 22.12 -1.81
C ARG A 297 2.27 22.32 -0.91
N PRO A 298 2.83 23.54 -0.79
CA PRO A 298 3.91 23.81 0.15
C PRO A 298 3.41 23.55 1.56
N VAL A 299 4.27 22.90 2.36
CA VAL A 299 4.05 22.76 3.79
C VAL A 299 4.05 24.16 4.38
N LEU A 300 2.88 24.67 4.72
CA LEU A 300 2.80 25.81 5.63
C LEU A 300 3.25 25.26 6.99
N GLU A 301 4.51 25.53 7.34
CA GLU A 301 5.00 25.34 8.71
C GLU A 301 4.10 26.15 9.66
N LYS A 302 3.39 25.42 10.53
CA LYS A 302 2.68 25.99 11.66
C LYS A 302 3.39 25.59 12.94
#